data_fc7ff9b852fac351b4ba74053da950e0
#
_entry.id   fc7ff9b852fac351b4ba74053da950e0
#
_cell.length_a   1.000
_cell.length_b   1.000
_cell.length_c   1.000
_cell.angle_alpha   90.00
_cell.angle_beta   90.00
_cell.angle_gamma   90.00
#
_symmetry.space_group_name_H-M   'P 1'
#
loop_
_entity.id
_entity.type
_entity.pdbx_description
1 polymer ?
#
loop_
_entity_poly.entity_id
_entity_poly.type
_entity_poly.pdbx_seq_one_letter_code
_entity_poly.pdbx_strand_id
1 'polypeptide(L)'
;MLIDKNIEILQQNEMHWIGNLTPSSITHEFISSEDSRAEYFKDKYGKVYRTEDLYDKSYVITPLKKEIIFVIGINSINELKELYKKINKDSFLVVIEPNLSFLNYVLYYKSLDLFQNKNVILFSDNIERLNDFIRGFFSNYGLLGLAKNINFYQTDYYRKYDMEITKHCLQIIREVVRNLILSVGNSIEDGLDGLKNNLENLQWLEKSKDVAQLKNRYKDKSAIIVSAGPSLNKNIMELKRAKNKAVIIAVDTIVNKLLAEGIVPDFVCSVERVPEVYEYFYKDKNIPEEVTLVGPPLLDTRIFSEFQGEIILPMRKGVAEYNWLKQILKLDDDSFIEMGSSCAHVAFGLAMHIGASPIILVGQDLAYGSKEGESHASGTIYESKVQDQKAESLIQDYKIEGYYGGLVSTTYIWGYFKQWFEAQISNQQLFVINATEGGAKISFTVQKPLKETIDTYCLEEIDSVERMVKTINTYGINIGDMKDALYKELDYFSTFKEKCTDQLKSIKELKINYSSSQKKLTKAIKELQKSNYIMNEIIRHDLLRHNLQSIVVKFLWDINGIEQVINAKNILKNKEIQIKMLIPTIVCVEQIEDYINDVLKNYI
;
A
#
# COMPACT_ATOMS: atom_id res chain seq x y z
N MET A 1 3.57 39.83 -13.28
CA MET A 1 4.24 40.21 -11.97
C MET A 1 5.09 39.03 -11.49
N LEU A 2 5.90 39.19 -10.42
CA LEU A 2 6.74 38.07 -9.91
C LEU A 2 5.89 36.88 -9.48
N ILE A 3 4.76 37.12 -8.87
CA ILE A 3 3.82 36.09 -8.44
C ILE A 3 3.32 35.23 -9.61
N ASP A 4 2.98 35.81 -10.75
CA ASP A 4 2.48 35.06 -11.91
C ASP A 4 3.55 34.12 -12.44
N LYS A 5 4.81 34.61 -12.52
CA LYS A 5 5.96 33.77 -12.88
C LYS A 5 6.18 32.63 -11.90
N ASN A 6 6.07 32.91 -10.60
CA ASN A 6 6.26 31.89 -9.55
C ASN A 6 5.15 30.82 -9.60
N ILE A 7 3.90 31.23 -9.83
CA ILE A 7 2.78 30.29 -10.00
C ILE A 7 3.00 29.41 -11.25
N GLU A 8 3.41 30.00 -12.37
CA GLU A 8 3.74 29.26 -13.59
C GLU A 8 4.84 28.22 -13.34
N ILE A 9 5.92 28.58 -12.63
CA ILE A 9 6.99 27.66 -12.25
C ILE A 9 6.44 26.48 -11.46
N LEU A 10 5.59 26.72 -10.46
CA LEU A 10 5.04 25.64 -9.64
C LEU A 10 4.03 24.76 -10.39
N GLN A 11 3.39 25.26 -11.43
CA GLN A 11 2.48 24.47 -12.27
C GLN A 11 3.21 23.56 -13.28
N GLN A 12 4.48 23.82 -13.59
CA GLN A 12 5.25 23.04 -14.57
C GLN A 12 5.70 21.66 -14.08
N ASN A 13 5.65 21.41 -12.78
CA ASN A 13 6.05 20.13 -12.18
C ASN A 13 4.87 19.48 -11.43
N GLU A 14 4.32 18.42 -12.01
CA GLU A 14 3.18 17.66 -11.45
C GLU A 14 3.46 17.03 -10.08
N MET A 15 4.73 16.92 -9.69
CA MET A 15 5.12 16.43 -8.37
C MET A 15 4.97 17.47 -7.26
N HIS A 16 4.75 18.76 -7.58
CA HIS A 16 4.42 19.75 -6.56
C HIS A 16 3.01 19.50 -6.00
N TRP A 17 2.88 19.65 -4.70
CA TRP A 17 1.61 19.55 -3.99
C TRP A 17 1.34 20.85 -3.24
N ILE A 18 0.41 21.64 -3.75
CA ILE A 18 0.11 22.97 -3.21
C ILE A 18 -1.39 23.03 -2.96
N GLY A 19 -1.75 23.31 -1.71
CA GLY A 19 -3.13 23.51 -1.31
C GLY A 19 -3.73 24.81 -1.87
N ASN A 20 -5.02 25.00 -1.66
CA ASN A 20 -5.71 26.22 -2.10
C ASN A 20 -5.12 27.46 -1.42
N LEU A 21 -4.50 28.33 -2.19
CA LEU A 21 -4.01 29.61 -1.76
C LEU A 21 -5.19 30.58 -1.60
N THR A 22 -5.78 30.65 -0.41
CA THR A 22 -6.78 31.69 -0.11
C THR A 22 -6.13 32.86 0.60
N PRO A 23 -6.43 34.11 0.21
CA PRO A 23 -5.90 35.31 0.89
C PRO A 23 -6.23 35.38 2.38
N SER A 24 -7.26 34.68 2.83
CA SER A 24 -7.71 34.63 4.23
C SER A 24 -6.80 33.82 5.17
N SER A 25 -5.81 33.09 4.66
CA SER A 25 -4.90 32.24 5.45
C SER A 25 -3.59 32.94 5.89
N ILE A 26 -3.44 34.25 5.64
CA ILE A 26 -2.23 35.00 6.03
C ILE A 26 -2.24 35.19 7.53
N THR A 27 -1.35 34.52 8.24
CA THR A 27 -1.18 34.60 9.70
C THR A 27 -0.01 35.48 10.11
N HIS A 28 0.77 35.97 9.15
CA HIS A 28 1.97 36.79 9.37
C HIS A 28 1.95 38.06 8.51
N GLU A 29 2.34 39.16 9.09
CA GLU A 29 2.58 40.39 8.37
C GLU A 29 4.07 40.50 8.02
N PHE A 30 4.36 40.83 6.77
CA PHE A 30 5.72 41.11 6.33
C PHE A 30 6.13 42.54 6.71
N ILE A 31 7.30 42.70 7.32
CA ILE A 31 7.86 43.99 7.66
C ILE A 31 9.19 44.15 6.91
N SER A 32 9.26 45.11 5.98
CA SER A 32 10.52 45.54 5.38
C SER A 32 11.29 46.44 6.37
N SER A 33 12.57 46.13 6.60
CA SER A 33 13.43 47.08 7.34
C SER A 33 13.92 48.18 6.40
N GLU A 34 14.21 49.38 6.95
CA GLU A 34 14.85 50.45 6.21
C GLU A 34 16.27 50.06 5.72
N ASP A 35 16.90 49.08 6.35
CA ASP A 35 18.10 48.42 5.87
C ASP A 35 17.73 47.26 4.94
N SER A 36 17.88 47.47 3.63
CA SER A 36 17.49 46.56 2.54
C SER A 36 18.10 45.14 2.61
N ARG A 37 18.84 44.80 3.66
CA ARG A 37 19.49 43.49 3.87
C ARG A 37 18.83 42.61 4.91
N ALA A 38 17.87 43.10 5.69
CA ALA A 38 17.22 42.33 6.73
C ALA A 38 15.70 42.40 6.56
N GLU A 39 15.10 41.28 6.31
CA GLU A 39 13.65 41.12 6.17
C GLU A 39 13.09 40.41 7.41
N TYR A 40 11.95 40.88 7.92
CA TYR A 40 11.33 40.36 9.13
C TYR A 40 9.87 40.02 8.89
N PHE A 41 9.39 38.96 9.57
CA PHE A 41 7.98 38.67 9.72
C PHE A 41 7.47 39.03 11.09
N LYS A 42 6.24 39.50 11.17
CA LYS A 42 5.49 39.67 12.42
C LYS A 42 4.29 38.72 12.41
N ASP A 43 4.21 37.86 13.42
CA ASP A 43 3.07 36.98 13.57
C ASP A 43 1.83 37.72 14.17
N LYS A 44 0.71 37.03 14.20
CA LYS A 44 -0.56 37.54 14.76
C LYS A 44 -0.46 37.97 16.25
N TYR A 45 0.57 37.53 16.95
CA TYR A 45 0.82 37.89 18.35
C TYR A 45 1.80 39.04 18.50
N GLY A 46 2.25 39.64 17.40
CA GLY A 46 3.20 40.76 17.39
C GLY A 46 4.66 40.36 17.51
N LYS A 47 4.98 39.06 17.54
CA LYS A 47 6.35 38.58 17.62
C LYS A 47 7.05 38.71 16.26
N VAL A 48 8.25 39.24 16.25
CA VAL A 48 9.05 39.52 15.04
C VAL A 48 10.11 38.45 14.85
N TYR A 49 10.19 37.90 13.64
CA TYR A 49 11.15 36.89 13.24
C TYR A 49 11.94 37.36 12.03
N ARG A 50 13.22 37.03 11.97
CA ARG A 50 14.05 37.30 10.81
C ARG A 50 13.78 36.25 9.72
N THR A 51 13.62 36.69 8.46
CA THR A 51 13.32 35.79 7.33
C THR A 51 14.51 34.98 6.84
N GLU A 52 15.70 35.61 6.91
CA GLU A 52 16.94 34.98 6.47
C GLU A 52 17.97 35.09 7.62
N ASP A 53 18.20 33.96 8.28
CA ASP A 53 19.33 33.81 9.18
C ASP A 53 20.49 33.12 8.47
N LEU A 54 21.66 33.21 9.07
CA LEU A 54 22.88 32.64 8.51
C LEU A 54 22.73 31.14 8.26
N TYR A 55 23.05 30.74 7.03
CA TYR A 55 23.13 29.34 6.60
C TYR A 55 24.02 28.54 7.56
N ASP A 56 23.50 27.42 8.08
CA ASP A 56 24.26 26.52 8.94
C ASP A 56 25.27 25.72 8.10
N LYS A 57 26.52 26.15 8.17
CA LYS A 57 27.64 25.54 7.47
C LYS A 57 28.01 24.15 8.01
N SER A 58 27.42 23.72 9.13
CA SER A 58 27.75 22.44 9.79
C SER A 58 27.08 21.22 9.11
N TYR A 59 26.09 21.44 8.24
CA TYR A 59 25.44 20.36 7.54
C TYR A 59 26.37 19.73 6.49
N VAL A 60 26.79 18.50 6.73
CA VAL A 60 27.68 17.76 5.82
C VAL A 60 26.83 16.96 4.82
N ILE A 61 26.78 17.45 3.59
CA ILE A 61 26.19 16.72 2.46
C ILE A 61 27.31 15.95 1.75
N THR A 62 27.03 14.72 1.41
CA THR A 62 27.96 13.90 0.64
C THR A 62 27.51 13.89 -0.84
N PRO A 63 28.05 14.76 -1.72
CA PRO A 63 27.58 14.88 -3.11
C PRO A 63 27.86 13.63 -3.96
N LEU A 64 28.52 12.63 -3.38
CA LEU A 64 28.90 11.40 -4.06
C LEU A 64 27.79 10.36 -4.14
N LYS A 65 26.71 10.52 -3.37
CA LYS A 65 25.56 9.60 -3.36
C LYS A 65 24.29 10.30 -3.81
N LYS A 66 23.43 9.52 -4.42
CA LYS A 66 22.06 9.93 -4.73
C LYS A 66 21.19 9.77 -3.48
N GLU A 67 20.46 10.82 -3.10
CA GLU A 67 19.68 10.86 -1.85
C GLU A 67 18.40 11.69 -2.00
N ILE A 68 17.46 11.52 -1.07
CA ILE A 68 16.32 12.40 -0.89
C ILE A 68 16.57 13.25 0.34
N ILE A 69 16.49 14.58 0.18
CA ILE A 69 16.64 15.51 1.27
C ILE A 69 15.30 16.19 1.51
N PHE A 70 14.66 15.86 2.62
CA PHE A 70 13.48 16.58 3.10
C PHE A 70 13.92 17.84 3.84
N VAL A 71 13.41 18.98 3.39
CA VAL A 71 13.68 20.29 4.00
C VAL A 71 12.39 20.84 4.58
N ILE A 72 12.38 21.14 5.86
CA ILE A 72 11.24 21.81 6.51
C ILE A 72 11.49 23.32 6.46
N GLY A 73 10.65 24.02 5.69
CA GLY A 73 10.64 25.46 5.52
C GLY A 73 11.09 25.95 4.15
N ILE A 74 10.32 26.89 3.59
CA ILE A 74 10.63 27.64 2.35
C ILE A 74 11.07 29.08 2.63
N ASN A 75 11.01 29.52 3.87
CA ASN A 75 11.20 30.92 4.27
C ASN A 75 12.56 31.49 3.86
N SER A 76 13.58 30.68 3.63
CA SER A 76 14.91 31.10 3.15
C SER A 76 15.27 30.47 1.82
N ILE A 77 14.87 31.10 0.70
CA ILE A 77 15.18 30.64 -0.66
C ILE A 77 16.69 30.60 -0.93
N ASN A 78 17.45 31.52 -0.37
CA ASN A 78 18.90 31.55 -0.55
C ASN A 78 19.57 30.35 0.12
N GLU A 79 19.09 29.95 1.29
CA GLU A 79 19.55 28.74 1.99
C GLU A 79 19.26 27.49 1.16
N LEU A 80 18.06 27.37 0.58
CA LEU A 80 17.70 26.26 -0.30
C LEU A 80 18.59 26.20 -1.56
N LYS A 81 18.91 27.37 -2.16
CA LYS A 81 19.81 27.45 -3.32
C LYS A 81 21.22 26.98 -2.99
N GLU A 82 21.75 27.39 -1.82
CA GLU A 82 23.07 26.95 -1.37
C GLU A 82 23.09 25.46 -1.01
N LEU A 83 22.02 24.93 -0.44
CA LEU A 83 21.84 23.51 -0.18
C LEU A 83 21.84 22.72 -1.49
N TYR A 84 21.04 23.16 -2.48
CA TYR A 84 20.93 22.51 -3.78
C TYR A 84 22.26 22.43 -4.55
N LYS A 85 23.11 23.45 -4.43
CA LYS A 85 24.46 23.43 -5.05
C LYS A 85 25.39 22.36 -4.48
N LYS A 86 25.12 21.90 -3.25
CA LYS A 86 25.99 20.93 -2.54
C LYS A 86 25.54 19.48 -2.71
N ILE A 87 24.30 19.24 -3.09
CA ILE A 87 23.77 17.88 -3.27
C ILE A 87 24.21 17.27 -4.60
N ASN A 88 24.12 15.96 -4.71
CA ASN A 88 24.30 15.29 -5.98
C ASN A 88 23.19 15.73 -6.98
N LYS A 89 23.55 15.96 -8.23
CA LYS A 89 22.61 16.42 -9.28
C LYS A 89 21.39 15.51 -9.49
N ASP A 90 21.54 14.21 -9.17
CA ASP A 90 20.47 13.20 -9.30
C ASP A 90 19.71 12.98 -7.96
N SER A 91 20.04 13.77 -6.92
CA SER A 91 19.32 13.78 -5.64
C SER A 91 18.03 14.59 -5.75
N PHE A 92 17.08 14.31 -4.85
CA PHE A 92 15.84 15.06 -4.73
C PHE A 92 15.86 15.99 -3.53
N LEU A 93 15.45 17.23 -3.73
CA LEU A 93 15.21 18.20 -2.68
C LEU A 93 13.69 18.37 -2.51
N VAL A 94 13.15 17.87 -1.41
CA VAL A 94 11.70 17.91 -1.13
C VAL A 94 11.46 18.93 -0.02
N VAL A 95 10.97 20.09 -0.40
CA VAL A 95 10.69 21.21 0.52
C VAL A 95 9.27 21.07 1.05
N ILE A 96 9.11 21.04 2.36
CA ILE A 96 7.82 20.95 3.05
C ILE A 96 7.60 22.28 3.77
N GLU A 97 6.57 23.03 3.35
CA GLU A 97 6.17 24.29 3.97
C GLU A 97 4.76 24.16 4.55
N PRO A 98 4.63 23.91 5.85
CA PRO A 98 3.32 23.78 6.50
C PRO A 98 2.66 25.13 6.78
N ASN A 99 3.39 26.24 6.69
CA ASN A 99 2.87 27.57 6.95
C ASN A 99 2.59 28.35 5.66
N LEU A 100 1.32 28.43 5.27
CA LEU A 100 0.90 29.12 4.06
C LEU A 100 1.29 30.61 4.01
N SER A 101 1.54 31.26 5.14
CA SER A 101 2.01 32.64 5.16
C SER A 101 3.43 32.78 4.61
N PHE A 102 4.30 31.79 4.88
CA PHE A 102 5.64 31.75 4.28
C PHE A 102 5.60 31.46 2.79
N LEU A 103 4.73 30.55 2.35
CA LEU A 103 4.51 30.32 0.93
C LEU A 103 4.05 31.60 0.24
N ASN A 104 3.04 32.29 0.78
CA ASN A 104 2.55 33.56 0.23
C ASN A 104 3.66 34.61 0.15
N TYR A 105 4.45 34.77 1.24
CA TYR A 105 5.59 35.68 1.23
C TYR A 105 6.57 35.39 0.08
N VAL A 106 6.96 34.12 -0.06
CA VAL A 106 7.92 33.72 -1.09
C VAL A 106 7.35 33.93 -2.50
N LEU A 107 6.07 33.64 -2.71
CA LEU A 107 5.39 33.87 -3.99
C LEU A 107 5.44 35.33 -4.43
N TYR A 108 5.29 36.27 -3.49
CA TYR A 108 5.25 37.72 -3.79
C TYR A 108 6.63 38.33 -3.87
N TYR A 109 7.58 37.89 -3.04
CA TYR A 109 8.83 38.64 -2.81
C TYR A 109 10.11 37.91 -3.23
N LYS A 110 10.08 36.62 -3.49
CA LYS A 110 11.27 35.81 -3.83
C LYS A 110 11.10 35.11 -5.18
N SER A 111 12.22 34.92 -5.89
CA SER A 111 12.20 34.13 -7.12
C SER A 111 12.24 32.63 -6.80
N LEU A 112 11.28 31.88 -7.34
CA LEU A 112 11.16 30.42 -7.25
C LEU A 112 11.90 29.67 -8.38
N ASP A 113 12.84 30.31 -9.09
CA ASP A 113 13.58 29.67 -10.21
C ASP A 113 14.22 28.32 -9.82
N LEU A 114 14.54 28.11 -8.54
CA LEU A 114 15.05 26.83 -8.02
C LEU A 114 14.08 25.66 -8.32
N PHE A 115 12.77 25.91 -8.23
CA PHE A 115 11.72 24.90 -8.40
C PHE A 115 11.43 24.56 -9.88
N GLN A 116 12.10 25.18 -10.83
CA GLN A 116 12.11 24.73 -12.25
C GLN A 116 12.86 23.41 -12.42
N ASN A 117 13.75 23.06 -11.47
CA ASN A 117 14.44 21.78 -11.50
C ASN A 117 13.48 20.65 -11.13
N LYS A 118 13.35 19.63 -11.99
CA LYS A 118 12.42 18.51 -11.81
C LYS A 118 12.63 17.71 -10.52
N ASN A 119 13.82 17.79 -9.94
CA ASN A 119 14.19 17.13 -8.69
C ASN A 119 14.08 18.03 -7.46
N VAL A 120 13.53 19.25 -7.60
CA VAL A 120 13.17 20.14 -6.49
C VAL A 120 11.65 20.20 -6.40
N ILE A 121 11.10 19.70 -5.32
CA ILE A 121 9.65 19.47 -5.16
C ILE A 121 9.18 20.26 -3.94
N LEU A 122 8.00 20.87 -4.05
CA LEU A 122 7.35 21.60 -2.98
C LEU A 122 6.08 20.90 -2.54
N PHE A 123 5.96 20.64 -1.26
CA PHE A 123 4.69 20.40 -0.57
C PHE A 123 4.35 21.61 0.28
N SER A 124 3.17 22.19 0.07
CA SER A 124 2.62 23.24 0.94
C SER A 124 1.10 23.12 0.98
N ASP A 125 0.62 22.47 2.01
CA ASP A 125 -0.79 22.22 2.27
C ASP A 125 -0.98 21.95 3.79
N ASN A 126 -2.22 21.64 4.21
CA ASN A 126 -2.48 21.13 5.55
C ASN A 126 -1.58 19.90 5.81
N ILE A 127 -0.93 19.90 6.97
CA ILE A 127 0.02 18.86 7.36
C ILE A 127 -0.57 17.45 7.38
N GLU A 128 -1.87 17.31 7.60
CA GLU A 128 -2.58 16.04 7.56
C GLU A 128 -2.51 15.39 6.17
N ARG A 129 -2.39 16.20 5.09
CA ARG A 129 -2.24 15.73 3.72
C ARG A 129 -0.80 15.34 3.35
N LEU A 130 0.17 15.60 4.23
CA LEU A 130 1.56 15.21 4.02
C LEU A 130 1.70 13.68 3.86
N ASN A 131 0.87 12.90 4.55
CA ASN A 131 0.82 11.46 4.38
C ASN A 131 0.55 11.05 2.92
N ASP A 132 -0.48 11.64 2.31
CA ASP A 132 -0.88 11.33 0.93
C ASP A 132 0.19 11.76 -0.07
N PHE A 133 0.76 12.93 0.15
CA PHE A 133 1.88 13.41 -0.66
C PHE A 133 3.08 12.46 -0.62
N ILE A 134 3.52 12.03 0.57
CA ILE A 134 4.68 11.12 0.71
C ILE A 134 4.38 9.75 0.08
N ARG A 135 3.16 9.22 0.22
CA ARG A 135 2.74 7.99 -0.46
C ARG A 135 2.81 8.14 -1.99
N GLY A 136 2.25 9.22 -2.52
CA GLY A 136 2.31 9.53 -3.95
C GLY A 136 3.75 9.68 -4.45
N PHE A 137 4.59 10.40 -3.70
CA PHE A 137 6.00 10.59 -4.03
C PHE A 137 6.76 9.26 -4.16
N PHE A 138 6.59 8.34 -3.22
CA PHE A 138 7.24 7.02 -3.24
C PHE A 138 6.51 5.95 -4.05
N SER A 139 5.41 6.26 -4.73
CA SER A 139 4.75 5.32 -5.65
C SER A 139 5.64 4.90 -6.81
N ASN A 140 6.65 5.71 -7.15
CA ASN A 140 7.66 5.40 -8.14
C ASN A 140 8.77 4.52 -7.53
N TYR A 141 9.03 3.35 -8.13
CA TYR A 141 10.08 2.44 -7.69
C TYR A 141 11.48 3.08 -7.61
N GLY A 142 11.79 4.01 -8.51
CA GLY A 142 13.06 4.74 -8.49
C GLY A 142 13.23 5.58 -7.23
N LEU A 143 12.17 6.24 -6.77
CA LEU A 143 12.15 7.03 -5.55
C LEU A 143 12.12 6.12 -4.30
N LEU A 144 11.34 5.04 -4.33
CA LEU A 144 11.36 4.03 -3.27
C LEU A 144 12.75 3.40 -3.11
N GLY A 145 13.48 3.24 -4.22
CA GLY A 145 14.89 2.80 -4.24
C GLY A 145 15.85 3.75 -3.53
N LEU A 146 15.43 4.97 -3.19
CA LEU A 146 16.19 5.94 -2.38
C LEU A 146 15.76 5.98 -0.91
N ALA A 147 14.77 5.18 -0.49
CA ALA A 147 14.22 5.23 0.86
C ALA A 147 15.25 4.95 1.98
N LYS A 148 16.38 4.32 1.66
CA LYS A 148 17.52 4.15 2.59
C LYS A 148 18.50 5.33 2.59
N ASN A 149 18.37 6.24 1.64
CA ASN A 149 19.25 7.41 1.48
C ASN A 149 18.41 8.68 1.69
N ILE A 150 17.75 8.78 2.83
CA ILE A 150 16.94 9.95 3.21
C ILE A 150 17.72 10.77 4.23
N ASN A 151 17.81 12.06 3.99
CA ASN A 151 18.34 13.06 4.90
C ASN A 151 17.29 14.14 5.20
N PHE A 152 17.45 14.80 6.35
CA PHE A 152 16.56 15.86 6.80
C PHE A 152 17.32 17.13 7.04
N TYR A 153 16.72 18.23 6.64
CA TYR A 153 17.19 19.57 6.89
C TYR A 153 16.02 20.42 7.39
N GLN A 154 16.31 21.41 8.21
CA GLN A 154 15.31 22.37 8.65
C GLN A 154 15.90 23.78 8.54
N THR A 155 15.12 24.70 8.02
CA THR A 155 15.52 26.10 7.96
C THR A 155 15.57 26.69 9.36
N ASP A 156 16.31 27.80 9.53
CA ASP A 156 16.56 28.40 10.84
C ASP A 156 15.28 28.76 11.60
N TYR A 157 14.24 29.20 10.91
CA TYR A 157 12.96 29.50 11.54
C TYR A 157 12.39 28.29 12.27
N TYR A 158 12.25 27.14 11.58
CA TYR A 158 11.68 25.92 12.15
C TYR A 158 12.56 25.33 13.25
N ARG A 159 13.85 25.45 13.12
CA ARG A 159 14.80 25.02 14.14
C ARG A 159 14.70 25.83 15.44
N LYS A 160 14.50 27.14 15.32
CA LYS A 160 14.51 28.06 16.49
C LYS A 160 13.13 28.28 17.09
N TYR A 161 12.09 28.31 16.28
CA TYR A 161 10.79 28.83 16.68
C TYR A 161 9.64 27.84 16.58
N ASP A 162 9.75 26.79 15.74
CA ASP A 162 8.67 25.83 15.55
C ASP A 162 9.19 24.39 15.40
N MET A 163 9.87 23.92 16.43
CA MET A 163 10.39 22.54 16.48
C MET A 163 9.28 21.50 16.53
N GLU A 164 8.11 21.83 17.07
CA GLU A 164 7.00 20.87 17.20
C GLU A 164 6.43 20.48 15.82
N ILE A 165 6.23 21.45 14.94
CA ILE A 165 5.80 21.15 13.56
C ILE A 165 6.85 20.33 12.82
N THR A 166 8.13 20.60 13.05
CA THR A 166 9.22 19.80 12.48
C THR A 166 9.15 18.35 12.94
N LYS A 167 9.01 18.12 14.25
CA LYS A 167 8.88 16.76 14.81
C LYS A 167 7.67 16.03 14.21
N HIS A 168 6.55 16.73 14.06
CA HIS A 168 5.34 16.16 13.49
C HIS A 168 5.52 15.78 12.02
N CYS A 169 6.12 16.64 11.18
CA CYS A 169 6.48 16.30 9.81
C CYS A 169 7.38 15.06 9.73
N LEU A 170 8.44 15.02 10.55
CA LEU A 170 9.37 13.89 10.58
C LEU A 170 8.70 12.59 11.01
N GLN A 171 7.77 12.66 11.96
CA GLN A 171 7.00 11.50 12.40
C GLN A 171 6.14 10.95 11.26
N ILE A 172 5.38 11.80 10.56
CA ILE A 172 4.57 11.41 9.40
C ILE A 172 5.46 10.76 8.32
N ILE A 173 6.56 11.41 7.93
CA ILE A 173 7.46 10.87 6.91
C ILE A 173 8.00 9.50 7.33
N ARG A 174 8.47 9.36 8.58
CA ARG A 174 9.00 8.10 9.10
C ARG A 174 7.96 6.98 9.07
N GLU A 175 6.74 7.25 9.50
CA GLU A 175 5.65 6.27 9.54
C GLU A 175 5.26 5.84 8.13
N VAL A 176 5.09 6.79 7.21
CA VAL A 176 4.74 6.48 5.81
C VAL A 176 5.84 5.67 5.13
N VAL A 177 7.10 6.10 5.22
CA VAL A 177 8.23 5.37 4.61
C VAL A 177 8.37 3.97 5.20
N ARG A 178 8.21 3.83 6.53
CA ARG A 178 8.21 2.52 7.18
C ARG A 178 7.10 1.61 6.63
N ASN A 179 5.87 2.12 6.53
CA ASN A 179 4.74 1.35 6.02
C ASN A 179 4.93 0.96 4.55
N LEU A 180 5.48 1.86 3.74
CA LEU A 180 5.83 1.57 2.35
C LEU A 180 6.89 0.46 2.26
N ILE A 181 7.93 0.51 3.09
CA ILE A 181 8.96 -0.54 3.13
C ILE A 181 8.36 -1.88 3.55
N LEU A 182 7.46 -1.89 4.54
CA LEU A 182 6.76 -3.11 4.98
C LEU A 182 5.78 -3.64 3.92
N SER A 183 5.24 -2.77 3.07
CA SER A 183 4.35 -3.16 1.97
C SER A 183 5.09 -3.62 0.72
N VAL A 184 6.40 -3.38 0.64
CA VAL A 184 7.25 -3.80 -0.49
C VAL A 184 7.63 -5.25 -0.34
N GLY A 185 6.70 -6.09 -0.49
CA GLY A 185 7.03 -7.40 -0.94
C GLY A 185 7.18 -8.49 0.07
N ASN A 186 6.39 -9.44 -0.19
CA ASN A 186 6.57 -10.83 0.15
C ASN A 186 7.93 -11.33 -0.37
N SER A 187 8.43 -12.41 0.19
CA SER A 187 9.56 -13.13 -0.40
C SER A 187 9.19 -13.63 -1.82
N ILE A 188 10.18 -14.02 -2.60
CA ILE A 188 9.92 -14.65 -3.92
C ILE A 188 9.08 -15.92 -3.72
N GLU A 189 9.42 -16.71 -2.73
CA GLU A 189 8.74 -17.96 -2.39
C GLU A 189 7.24 -17.72 -2.11
N ASP A 190 6.94 -16.74 -1.27
CA ASP A 190 5.55 -16.38 -0.95
C ASP A 190 4.78 -15.86 -2.18
N GLY A 191 5.43 -15.10 -3.06
CA GLY A 191 4.86 -14.68 -4.34
C GLY A 191 4.56 -15.86 -5.26
N LEU A 192 5.52 -16.77 -5.39
CA LEU A 192 5.40 -17.97 -6.22
C LEU A 192 4.35 -18.97 -5.68
N ASP A 193 4.21 -19.10 -4.37
CA ASP A 193 3.13 -19.88 -3.76
C ASP A 193 1.75 -19.33 -4.14
N GLY A 194 1.62 -17.98 -4.11
CA GLY A 194 0.40 -17.32 -4.57
C GLY A 194 0.12 -17.56 -6.06
N LEU A 195 1.14 -17.43 -6.91
CA LEU A 195 1.02 -17.69 -8.34
C LEU A 195 0.64 -19.15 -8.62
N LYS A 196 1.27 -20.10 -7.93
CA LYS A 196 0.94 -21.52 -8.04
C LYS A 196 -0.54 -21.76 -7.75
N ASN A 197 -1.03 -21.27 -6.63
CA ASN A 197 -2.44 -21.40 -6.27
C ASN A 197 -3.35 -20.74 -7.30
N ASN A 198 -3.04 -19.52 -7.76
CA ASN A 198 -3.82 -18.85 -8.79
C ASN A 198 -3.91 -19.66 -10.09
N LEU A 199 -2.81 -20.29 -10.52
CA LEU A 199 -2.77 -21.12 -11.72
C LEU A 199 -3.50 -22.45 -11.53
N GLU A 200 -3.33 -23.14 -10.41
CA GLU A 200 -4.04 -24.39 -10.09
C GLU A 200 -5.56 -24.17 -9.99
N ASN A 201 -5.98 -22.97 -9.59
CA ASN A 201 -7.38 -22.62 -9.41
C ASN A 201 -8.04 -22.02 -10.68
N LEU A 202 -7.38 -21.99 -11.82
CA LEU A 202 -8.00 -21.55 -13.08
C LEU A 202 -9.25 -22.38 -13.44
N GLN A 203 -9.24 -23.68 -13.17
CA GLN A 203 -10.39 -24.57 -13.35
C GLN A 203 -11.60 -24.19 -12.48
N TRP A 204 -11.36 -23.64 -11.30
CA TRP A 204 -12.41 -23.17 -10.39
C TRP A 204 -12.91 -21.80 -10.80
N LEU A 205 -12.03 -20.96 -11.32
CA LEU A 205 -12.40 -19.64 -11.84
C LEU A 205 -13.38 -19.75 -13.00
N GLU A 206 -13.18 -20.69 -13.93
CA GLU A 206 -14.11 -20.96 -15.03
C GLU A 206 -15.51 -21.31 -14.54
N LYS A 207 -15.61 -22.08 -13.44
CA LYS A 207 -16.87 -22.53 -12.84
C LYS A 207 -17.48 -21.50 -11.88
N SER A 208 -16.71 -20.55 -11.40
CA SER A 208 -17.15 -19.56 -10.41
C SER A 208 -18.08 -18.51 -11.01
N LYS A 209 -18.94 -17.96 -10.17
CA LYS A 209 -19.85 -16.88 -10.56
C LYS A 209 -19.07 -15.58 -10.82
N ASP A 210 -19.49 -14.87 -11.85
CA ASP A 210 -18.84 -13.60 -12.24
C ASP A 210 -19.24 -12.47 -11.29
N VAL A 211 -18.25 -11.97 -10.51
CA VAL A 211 -18.45 -10.88 -9.56
C VAL A 211 -18.92 -9.58 -10.23
N ALA A 212 -18.60 -9.37 -11.51
CA ALA A 212 -19.03 -8.17 -12.24
C ALA A 212 -20.56 -8.02 -12.25
N GLN A 213 -21.29 -9.15 -12.26
CA GLN A 213 -22.75 -9.16 -12.25
C GLN A 213 -23.36 -8.85 -10.87
N LEU A 214 -22.55 -8.82 -9.80
CA LEU A 214 -22.95 -8.36 -8.47
C LEU A 214 -22.95 -6.83 -8.33
N LYS A 215 -22.30 -6.12 -9.24
CA LYS A 215 -22.12 -4.67 -9.13
C LYS A 215 -23.46 -3.95 -8.94
N ASN A 216 -23.58 -3.22 -7.82
CA ASN A 216 -24.76 -2.45 -7.42
C ASN A 216 -26.06 -3.27 -7.26
N ARG A 217 -26.01 -4.59 -7.09
CA ARG A 217 -27.22 -5.44 -6.89
C ARG A 217 -27.93 -5.14 -5.58
N TYR A 218 -27.21 -4.68 -4.56
CA TYR A 218 -27.78 -4.27 -3.27
C TYR A 218 -27.56 -2.77 -3.01
N LYS A 219 -27.65 -1.97 -4.09
CA LYS A 219 -27.53 -0.52 -3.98
C LYS A 219 -28.51 0.03 -2.94
N ASP A 220 -27.98 0.88 -2.06
CA ASP A 220 -28.72 1.54 -0.98
C ASP A 220 -29.36 0.56 0.04
N LYS A 221 -28.97 -0.72 0.06
CA LYS A 221 -29.32 -1.68 1.10
C LYS A 221 -28.14 -1.84 2.07
N SER A 222 -28.45 -2.14 3.33
CA SER A 222 -27.42 -2.33 4.36
C SER A 222 -26.62 -3.61 4.13
N ALA A 223 -25.30 -3.54 4.34
CA ALA A 223 -24.46 -4.72 4.49
C ALA A 223 -23.77 -4.74 5.85
N ILE A 224 -23.78 -5.87 6.54
CA ILE A 224 -23.13 -6.07 7.83
C ILE A 224 -21.92 -6.96 7.64
N ILE A 225 -20.74 -6.41 7.90
CA ILE A 225 -19.47 -7.14 7.87
C ILE A 225 -19.20 -7.64 9.27
N VAL A 226 -19.12 -8.97 9.42
CA VAL A 226 -18.88 -9.63 10.69
C VAL A 226 -17.45 -10.15 10.75
N SER A 227 -16.64 -9.49 11.57
CA SER A 227 -15.25 -9.84 11.84
C SER A 227 -15.11 -10.55 13.18
N ALA A 228 -13.94 -11.11 13.46
CA ALA A 228 -13.71 -12.02 14.58
C ALA A 228 -13.15 -11.33 15.85
N GLY A 229 -13.29 -10.02 16.00
CA GLY A 229 -12.74 -9.30 17.15
C GLY A 229 -13.47 -9.61 18.46
N PRO A 230 -12.82 -9.38 19.62
CA PRO A 230 -13.34 -9.75 20.95
C PRO A 230 -14.70 -9.12 21.30
N SER A 231 -14.95 -7.91 20.80
CA SER A 231 -16.20 -7.18 21.09
C SER A 231 -17.44 -7.88 20.56
N LEU A 232 -17.31 -8.72 19.52
CA LEU A 232 -18.42 -9.48 18.94
C LEU A 232 -19.15 -10.35 19.97
N ASN A 233 -18.47 -10.82 21.02
CA ASN A 233 -19.10 -11.59 22.09
C ASN A 233 -20.26 -10.86 22.78
N LYS A 234 -20.29 -9.52 22.72
CA LYS A 234 -21.34 -8.71 23.37
C LYS A 234 -22.63 -8.62 22.56
N ASN A 235 -22.52 -8.59 21.22
CA ASN A 235 -23.63 -8.19 20.35
C ASN A 235 -23.92 -9.17 19.20
N ILE A 236 -23.24 -10.33 19.14
CA ILE A 236 -23.42 -11.33 18.07
C ILE A 236 -24.88 -11.75 17.88
N MET A 237 -25.65 -11.85 18.97
CA MET A 237 -27.06 -12.30 18.90
C MET A 237 -27.99 -11.30 18.21
N GLU A 238 -27.64 -10.02 18.18
CA GLU A 238 -28.40 -9.01 17.45
C GLU A 238 -28.43 -9.27 15.94
N LEU A 239 -27.42 -9.96 15.39
CA LEU A 239 -27.34 -10.30 13.98
C LEU A 239 -28.52 -11.14 13.48
N LYS A 240 -29.17 -11.94 14.35
CA LYS A 240 -30.38 -12.70 14.01
C LYS A 240 -31.52 -11.79 13.53
N ARG A 241 -31.59 -10.56 14.04
CA ARG A 241 -32.62 -9.59 13.68
C ARG A 241 -32.39 -8.92 12.32
N ALA A 242 -31.16 -9.02 11.81
CA ALA A 242 -30.77 -8.46 10.52
C ALA A 242 -30.94 -9.46 9.36
N LYS A 243 -31.16 -10.76 9.62
CA LYS A 243 -31.33 -11.77 8.59
C LYS A 243 -32.49 -11.39 7.65
N ASN A 244 -32.24 -11.48 6.34
CA ASN A 244 -33.14 -11.06 5.25
C ASN A 244 -33.44 -9.54 5.20
N LYS A 245 -32.78 -8.70 6.01
CA LYS A 245 -32.95 -7.23 6.03
C LYS A 245 -31.65 -6.49 5.74
N ALA A 246 -30.54 -7.19 5.80
CA ALA A 246 -29.22 -6.73 5.39
C ALA A 246 -28.45 -7.89 4.79
N VAL A 247 -27.48 -7.60 3.93
CA VAL A 247 -26.52 -8.60 3.44
C VAL A 247 -25.52 -8.88 4.56
N ILE A 248 -25.43 -10.11 5.04
CA ILE A 248 -24.49 -10.51 6.10
C ILE A 248 -23.24 -11.14 5.48
N ILE A 249 -22.10 -10.48 5.65
CA ILE A 249 -20.81 -10.88 5.09
C ILE A 249 -19.88 -11.24 6.24
N ALA A 250 -19.57 -12.52 6.41
CA ALA A 250 -18.66 -13.00 7.45
C ALA A 250 -17.25 -13.20 6.94
N VAL A 251 -16.25 -13.02 7.80
CA VAL A 251 -14.90 -13.53 7.53
C VAL A 251 -14.81 -15.02 7.88
N ASP A 252 -13.90 -15.75 7.24
CA ASP A 252 -13.68 -17.20 7.44
C ASP A 252 -13.48 -17.57 8.93
N THR A 253 -12.71 -16.80 9.65
CA THR A 253 -12.38 -16.99 11.06
C THR A 253 -13.61 -17.06 11.98
N ILE A 254 -14.72 -16.42 11.61
CA ILE A 254 -15.92 -16.31 12.46
C ILE A 254 -17.10 -17.17 11.97
N VAL A 255 -17.07 -17.69 10.72
CA VAL A 255 -18.22 -18.36 10.12
C VAL A 255 -18.73 -19.53 10.99
N ASN A 256 -17.82 -20.38 11.48
CA ASN A 256 -18.19 -21.54 12.29
C ASN A 256 -18.85 -21.15 13.62
N LYS A 257 -18.43 -20.05 14.24
CA LYS A 257 -19.09 -19.53 15.45
C LYS A 257 -20.48 -18.98 15.14
N LEU A 258 -20.65 -18.25 14.03
CA LEU A 258 -21.97 -17.77 13.61
C LEU A 258 -22.95 -18.92 13.39
N LEU A 259 -22.50 -19.97 12.69
CA LEU A 259 -23.32 -21.16 12.46
C LEU A 259 -23.70 -21.88 13.76
N ALA A 260 -22.77 -22.01 14.71
CA ALA A 260 -23.04 -22.58 16.03
C ALA A 260 -24.10 -21.76 16.82
N GLU A 261 -24.14 -20.44 16.61
CA GLU A 261 -25.17 -19.57 17.21
C GLU A 261 -26.47 -19.54 16.38
N GLY A 262 -26.57 -20.31 15.29
CA GLY A 262 -27.73 -20.34 14.40
C GLY A 262 -27.86 -19.06 13.55
N ILE A 263 -26.76 -18.43 13.21
CA ILE A 263 -26.68 -17.27 12.33
C ILE A 263 -25.99 -17.73 11.04
N VAL A 264 -26.72 -17.79 9.94
CA VAL A 264 -26.20 -18.18 8.63
C VAL A 264 -25.88 -16.90 7.85
N PRO A 265 -24.59 -16.58 7.56
CA PRO A 265 -24.24 -15.45 6.73
C PRO A 265 -24.61 -15.69 5.26
N ASP A 266 -24.70 -14.64 4.46
CA ASP A 266 -24.95 -14.74 3.03
C ASP A 266 -23.63 -14.99 2.25
N PHE A 267 -22.54 -14.39 2.72
CA PHE A 267 -21.21 -14.57 2.17
C PHE A 267 -20.19 -14.91 3.26
N VAL A 268 -19.22 -15.75 2.90
CA VAL A 268 -17.98 -15.94 3.67
C VAL A 268 -16.78 -15.49 2.83
N CYS A 269 -15.93 -14.63 3.41
CA CYS A 269 -14.78 -14.06 2.74
C CYS A 269 -13.47 -14.64 3.28
N SER A 270 -12.57 -15.05 2.37
CA SER A 270 -11.20 -15.49 2.66
C SER A 270 -10.19 -14.77 1.77
N VAL A 271 -8.92 -14.71 2.21
CA VAL A 271 -7.85 -14.05 1.43
C VAL A 271 -6.48 -14.71 1.56
N GLU A 272 -6.27 -15.54 2.56
CA GLU A 272 -4.94 -16.11 2.83
C GLU A 272 -4.71 -17.40 2.04
N ARG A 273 -3.49 -17.54 1.49
CA ARG A 273 -3.06 -18.65 0.62
C ARG A 273 -2.56 -19.88 1.37
N VAL A 274 -2.36 -19.75 2.70
CA VAL A 274 -1.74 -20.80 3.49
C VAL A 274 -2.67 -21.98 3.76
N PRO A 275 -2.16 -23.22 3.81
CA PRO A 275 -2.96 -24.41 4.04
C PRO A 275 -3.76 -24.41 5.35
N GLU A 276 -3.29 -23.65 6.34
CA GLU A 276 -3.95 -23.51 7.64
C GLU A 276 -5.36 -22.94 7.54
N VAL A 277 -5.65 -22.11 6.53
CA VAL A 277 -7.01 -21.58 6.30
C VAL A 277 -7.98 -22.72 6.01
N TYR A 278 -7.60 -23.63 5.12
CA TYR A 278 -8.41 -24.82 4.86
C TYR A 278 -8.56 -25.69 6.12
N GLU A 279 -7.42 -26.02 6.79
CA GLU A 279 -7.42 -26.93 7.96
C GLU A 279 -8.24 -26.36 9.14
N TYR A 280 -8.30 -25.04 9.31
CA TYR A 280 -8.96 -24.43 10.46
C TYR A 280 -10.40 -24.03 10.21
N PHE A 281 -10.73 -23.57 9.02
CA PHE A 281 -12.02 -22.93 8.79
C PHE A 281 -12.94 -23.70 7.86
N TYR A 282 -12.42 -24.63 7.02
CA TYR A 282 -13.21 -25.33 6.02
C TYR A 282 -13.22 -26.85 6.21
N LYS A 283 -12.09 -27.47 6.52
CA LYS A 283 -11.98 -28.92 6.67
C LYS A 283 -12.94 -29.46 7.72
N ASP A 284 -13.74 -30.44 7.35
CA ASP A 284 -14.73 -31.08 8.22
C ASP A 284 -15.75 -30.09 8.83
N LYS A 285 -16.03 -28.96 8.15
CA LYS A 285 -17.03 -27.97 8.55
C LYS A 285 -18.27 -28.07 7.67
N ASN A 286 -19.44 -28.07 8.31
CA ASN A 286 -20.72 -28.08 7.64
C ASN A 286 -21.18 -26.64 7.37
N ILE A 287 -20.58 -25.97 6.39
CA ILE A 287 -21.06 -24.66 5.94
C ILE A 287 -22.22 -24.91 4.97
N PRO A 288 -23.43 -24.35 5.24
CA PRO A 288 -24.60 -24.57 4.40
C PRO A 288 -24.40 -24.13 2.96
N GLU A 289 -25.05 -24.84 2.00
CA GLU A 289 -24.97 -24.53 0.56
C GLU A 289 -25.53 -23.14 0.18
N GLU A 290 -26.35 -22.55 1.04
CA GLU A 290 -26.89 -21.20 0.87
C GLU A 290 -25.84 -20.10 1.11
N VAL A 291 -24.69 -20.43 1.72
CA VAL A 291 -23.57 -19.51 1.92
C VAL A 291 -22.70 -19.48 0.67
N THR A 292 -22.38 -18.29 0.19
CA THR A 292 -21.48 -18.11 -0.96
C THR A 292 -20.07 -17.79 -0.49
N LEU A 293 -19.07 -18.52 -1.00
CA LEU A 293 -17.64 -18.23 -0.77
C LEU A 293 -17.18 -17.11 -1.70
N VAL A 294 -16.48 -16.11 -1.13
CA VAL A 294 -15.86 -15.01 -1.88
C VAL A 294 -14.39 -14.88 -1.48
N GLY A 295 -13.50 -14.97 -2.44
CA GLY A 295 -12.06 -14.80 -2.22
C GLY A 295 -11.28 -14.85 -3.52
N PRO A 296 -10.06 -14.33 -3.56
CA PRO A 296 -9.23 -14.39 -4.75
C PRO A 296 -8.83 -15.84 -5.07
N PRO A 297 -8.51 -16.17 -6.33
CA PRO A 297 -8.14 -17.54 -6.71
C PRO A 297 -6.84 -18.06 -6.09
N LEU A 298 -6.13 -17.27 -5.27
CA LEU A 298 -4.94 -17.70 -4.54
C LEU A 298 -5.21 -18.59 -3.32
N LEU A 299 -6.46 -18.83 -2.96
CA LEU A 299 -6.83 -19.71 -1.83
C LEU A 299 -6.41 -21.16 -2.09
N ASP A 300 -6.24 -21.95 -1.02
CA ASP A 300 -5.96 -23.38 -1.14
C ASP A 300 -7.07 -24.08 -1.94
N THR A 301 -6.69 -24.84 -2.97
CA THR A 301 -7.63 -25.48 -3.91
C THR A 301 -8.61 -26.45 -3.23
N ARG A 302 -8.23 -27.03 -2.08
CA ARG A 302 -9.09 -27.92 -1.29
C ARG A 302 -10.35 -27.20 -0.78
N ILE A 303 -10.25 -25.90 -0.51
CA ILE A 303 -11.40 -25.09 -0.11
C ILE A 303 -12.48 -25.16 -1.20
N PHE A 304 -12.09 -24.92 -2.46
CA PHE A 304 -13.05 -24.91 -3.58
C PHE A 304 -13.62 -26.29 -3.89
N SER A 305 -12.82 -27.36 -3.71
CA SER A 305 -13.27 -28.73 -3.99
C SER A 305 -14.26 -29.28 -2.96
N GLU A 306 -14.24 -28.76 -1.73
CA GLU A 306 -15.09 -29.23 -0.63
C GLU A 306 -16.24 -28.28 -0.28
N PHE A 307 -16.18 -27.02 -0.74
CA PHE A 307 -17.23 -26.04 -0.47
C PHE A 307 -18.52 -26.39 -1.22
N GLN A 308 -19.65 -26.43 -0.50
CA GLN A 308 -20.93 -26.90 -1.05
C GLN A 308 -21.76 -25.78 -1.71
N GLY A 309 -21.54 -24.53 -1.32
CA GLY A 309 -22.25 -23.36 -1.86
C GLY A 309 -21.63 -22.82 -3.14
N GLU A 310 -22.20 -21.73 -3.65
CA GLU A 310 -21.67 -21.04 -4.81
C GLU A 310 -20.32 -20.37 -4.48
N ILE A 311 -19.47 -20.24 -5.50
CA ILE A 311 -18.11 -19.68 -5.38
C ILE A 311 -18.00 -18.46 -6.29
N ILE A 312 -17.42 -17.38 -5.77
CA ILE A 312 -17.10 -16.15 -6.50
C ILE A 312 -15.61 -15.86 -6.29
N LEU A 313 -14.86 -15.78 -7.38
CA LEU A 313 -13.41 -15.58 -7.36
C LEU A 313 -13.04 -14.22 -7.99
N PRO A 314 -13.26 -13.11 -7.29
CA PRO A 314 -12.91 -11.78 -7.81
C PRO A 314 -11.41 -11.60 -7.88
N MET A 315 -10.95 -10.80 -8.85
CA MET A 315 -9.57 -10.36 -8.95
C MET A 315 -9.29 -9.23 -7.96
N ARG A 316 -8.09 -9.22 -7.41
CA ARG A 316 -7.66 -8.19 -6.47
C ARG A 316 -7.18 -6.95 -7.23
N LYS A 317 -7.86 -5.83 -7.05
CA LYS A 317 -7.53 -4.57 -7.69
C LYS A 317 -6.19 -4.01 -7.19
N GLY A 318 -5.40 -3.44 -8.10
CA GLY A 318 -4.11 -2.83 -7.77
C GLY A 318 -2.94 -3.81 -7.56
N VAL A 319 -3.14 -5.11 -7.77
CA VAL A 319 -2.09 -6.13 -7.69
C VAL A 319 -1.66 -6.53 -9.10
N ALA A 320 -0.36 -6.44 -9.38
CA ALA A 320 0.19 -6.62 -10.73
C ALA A 320 -0.05 -8.04 -11.28
N GLU A 321 0.04 -9.09 -10.46
CA GLU A 321 -0.25 -10.45 -10.89
C GLU A 321 -1.68 -10.62 -11.41
N TYR A 322 -2.67 -9.98 -10.78
CA TYR A 322 -4.05 -10.03 -11.27
C TYR A 322 -4.26 -9.21 -12.54
N ASN A 323 -3.46 -8.15 -12.79
CA ASN A 323 -3.45 -7.48 -14.08
C ASN A 323 -2.91 -8.39 -15.19
N TRP A 324 -1.90 -9.22 -14.89
CA TRP A 324 -1.41 -10.24 -15.79
C TRP A 324 -2.50 -11.32 -16.06
N LEU A 325 -3.13 -11.85 -15.02
CA LEU A 325 -4.25 -12.81 -15.16
C LEU A 325 -5.42 -12.23 -15.97
N LYS A 326 -5.73 -10.93 -15.78
CA LYS A 326 -6.74 -10.23 -16.60
C LYS A 326 -6.46 -10.34 -18.09
N GLN A 327 -5.19 -10.14 -18.49
CA GLN A 327 -4.78 -10.22 -19.89
C GLN A 327 -4.87 -11.66 -20.43
N ILE A 328 -4.43 -12.64 -19.61
CA ILE A 328 -4.47 -14.07 -19.96
C ILE A 328 -5.93 -14.55 -20.16
N LEU A 329 -6.82 -14.14 -19.26
CA LEU A 329 -8.21 -14.59 -19.17
C LEU A 329 -9.20 -13.69 -19.90
N LYS A 330 -8.76 -12.53 -20.39
CA LYS A 330 -9.58 -11.48 -21.02
C LYS A 330 -10.75 -11.01 -20.14
N LEU A 331 -10.48 -10.82 -18.84
CA LEU A 331 -11.50 -10.38 -17.88
C LEU A 331 -11.80 -8.88 -17.99
N ASP A 332 -13.01 -8.48 -17.60
CA ASP A 332 -13.42 -7.09 -17.50
C ASP A 332 -12.89 -6.40 -16.23
N ASP A 333 -12.89 -5.07 -16.22
CA ASP A 333 -12.48 -4.28 -15.04
C ASP A 333 -13.42 -4.51 -13.84
N ASP A 334 -14.70 -4.78 -14.08
CA ASP A 334 -15.68 -5.07 -13.03
C ASP A 334 -15.50 -6.44 -12.36
N SER A 335 -14.64 -7.31 -12.93
CA SER A 335 -14.19 -8.55 -12.28
C SER A 335 -13.19 -8.30 -11.13
N PHE A 336 -12.79 -7.03 -10.92
CA PHE A 336 -11.87 -6.61 -9.88
C PHE A 336 -12.60 -5.89 -8.76
N ILE A 337 -12.32 -6.30 -7.52
CA ILE A 337 -12.79 -5.58 -6.33
C ILE A 337 -11.62 -5.07 -5.49
N GLU A 338 -11.88 -4.03 -4.70
CA GLU A 338 -10.90 -3.56 -3.72
C GLU A 338 -10.71 -4.62 -2.63
N MET A 339 -9.49 -5.08 -2.46
CA MET A 339 -9.11 -6.03 -1.40
C MET A 339 -7.83 -5.58 -0.74
N GLY A 340 -7.88 -5.32 0.55
CA GLY A 340 -6.68 -5.11 1.35
C GLY A 340 -5.98 -6.44 1.70
N SER A 341 -5.37 -6.49 2.86
CA SER A 341 -4.55 -7.63 3.31
C SER A 341 -5.21 -8.44 4.43
N SER A 342 -6.54 -8.42 4.54
CA SER A 342 -7.29 -9.23 5.50
C SER A 342 -8.64 -9.67 4.93
N CYS A 343 -9.22 -10.74 5.47
CA CYS A 343 -10.55 -11.23 5.06
C CYS A 343 -11.63 -10.15 5.24
N ALA A 344 -11.52 -9.31 6.27
CA ALA A 344 -12.42 -8.18 6.50
C ALA A 344 -12.31 -7.10 5.41
N HIS A 345 -11.15 -6.93 4.81
CA HIS A 345 -10.99 -6.04 3.65
C HIS A 345 -11.66 -6.60 2.40
N VAL A 346 -11.63 -7.94 2.19
CA VAL A 346 -12.38 -8.58 1.10
C VAL A 346 -13.87 -8.38 1.30
N ALA A 347 -14.36 -8.60 2.52
CA ALA A 347 -15.77 -8.38 2.88
C ALA A 347 -16.20 -6.93 2.65
N PHE A 348 -15.35 -5.97 3.00
CA PHE A 348 -15.60 -4.54 2.78
C PHE A 348 -15.60 -4.20 1.28
N GLY A 349 -14.64 -4.71 0.53
CA GLY A 349 -14.58 -4.55 -0.92
C GLY A 349 -15.79 -5.14 -1.63
N LEU A 350 -16.27 -6.31 -1.19
CA LEU A 350 -17.52 -6.89 -1.68
C LEU A 350 -18.73 -6.00 -1.36
N ALA A 351 -18.83 -5.49 -0.12
CA ALA A 351 -19.93 -4.60 0.28
C ALA A 351 -19.95 -3.32 -0.57
N MET A 352 -18.78 -2.73 -0.87
CA MET A 352 -18.68 -1.59 -1.79
C MET A 352 -19.12 -1.98 -3.21
N HIS A 353 -18.67 -3.12 -3.72
CA HIS A 353 -18.95 -3.57 -5.08
C HIS A 353 -20.45 -3.82 -5.32
N ILE A 354 -21.14 -4.42 -4.34
CA ILE A 354 -22.60 -4.62 -4.42
C ILE A 354 -23.40 -3.33 -4.21
N GLY A 355 -22.74 -2.20 -3.91
CA GLY A 355 -23.36 -0.89 -3.73
C GLY A 355 -24.05 -0.69 -2.38
N ALA A 356 -23.66 -1.45 -1.35
CA ALA A 356 -24.31 -1.38 -0.03
C ALA A 356 -24.11 -0.01 0.65
N SER A 357 -25.17 0.50 1.25
CA SER A 357 -25.17 1.73 2.06
C SER A 357 -26.33 1.69 3.07
N PRO A 358 -26.06 1.82 4.40
CA PRO A 358 -24.75 1.86 5.03
C PRO A 358 -23.99 0.53 4.98
N ILE A 359 -22.65 0.59 5.07
CA ILE A 359 -21.80 -0.55 5.41
C ILE A 359 -21.61 -0.55 6.93
N ILE A 360 -21.93 -1.65 7.59
CA ILE A 360 -21.93 -1.76 9.06
C ILE A 360 -20.81 -2.72 9.48
N LEU A 361 -19.89 -2.24 10.32
CA LEU A 361 -18.78 -3.03 10.85
C LEU A 361 -19.13 -3.59 12.22
N VAL A 362 -18.95 -4.89 12.42
CA VAL A 362 -19.22 -5.60 13.69
C VAL A 362 -18.03 -6.52 14.00
N GLY A 363 -17.55 -6.50 15.25
CA GLY A 363 -16.38 -7.28 15.64
C GLY A 363 -15.08 -6.85 14.95
N GLN A 364 -15.02 -5.62 14.43
CA GLN A 364 -13.84 -5.06 13.74
C GLN A 364 -12.96 -4.29 14.72
N ASP A 365 -12.47 -4.98 15.75
CA ASP A 365 -11.77 -4.38 16.89
C ASP A 365 -10.43 -3.76 16.50
N LEU A 366 -9.60 -4.41 15.71
CA LEU A 366 -8.24 -3.97 15.34
C LEU A 366 -7.39 -3.56 16.56
N ALA A 367 -7.69 -4.16 17.71
CA ALA A 367 -7.05 -3.95 18.98
C ALA A 367 -7.29 -5.17 19.89
N TYR A 368 -6.50 -5.29 20.94
CA TYR A 368 -6.72 -6.30 21.95
C TYR A 368 -7.97 -5.98 22.80
N GLY A 369 -8.63 -7.04 23.27
CA GLY A 369 -9.75 -6.95 24.20
C GLY A 369 -9.36 -6.51 25.60
N SER A 370 -10.30 -6.65 26.54
CA SER A 370 -10.07 -6.25 27.94
C SER A 370 -9.20 -7.21 28.73
N LYS A 371 -9.10 -8.47 28.29
CA LYS A 371 -8.24 -9.48 28.90
C LYS A 371 -6.89 -9.45 28.20
N GLU A 372 -5.83 -9.72 28.97
CA GLU A 372 -4.48 -9.80 28.43
C GLU A 372 -4.42 -10.87 27.31
N GLY A 373 -3.92 -10.46 26.13
CA GLY A 373 -3.78 -11.33 24.98
C GLY A 373 -5.07 -11.65 24.20
N GLU A 374 -6.22 -11.13 24.58
CA GLU A 374 -7.50 -11.37 23.92
C GLU A 374 -7.53 -10.67 22.54
N SER A 375 -7.24 -11.43 21.49
CA SER A 375 -7.16 -10.91 20.12
C SER A 375 -8.41 -11.19 19.27
N HIS A 376 -9.20 -12.23 19.64
CA HIS A 376 -10.36 -12.71 18.90
C HIS A 376 -11.53 -13.04 19.82
N ALA A 377 -12.72 -13.14 19.23
CA ALA A 377 -13.92 -13.56 19.91
C ALA A 377 -13.77 -15.00 20.46
N SER A 378 -14.42 -15.29 21.57
CA SER A 378 -14.47 -16.64 22.15
C SER A 378 -15.15 -17.63 21.20
N GLY A 379 -14.79 -18.92 21.29
CA GLY A 379 -15.29 -19.97 20.40
C GLY A 379 -14.68 -19.94 18.99
N THR A 380 -13.69 -19.11 18.74
CA THR A 380 -12.85 -19.20 17.54
C THR A 380 -11.64 -20.11 17.83
N ILE A 381 -10.95 -20.58 16.79
CA ILE A 381 -9.75 -21.42 16.95
C ILE A 381 -8.63 -20.72 17.74
N TYR A 382 -8.63 -19.40 17.74
CA TYR A 382 -7.62 -18.59 18.43
C TYR A 382 -7.81 -18.52 19.96
N GLU A 383 -8.96 -18.96 20.47
CA GLU A 383 -9.18 -19.06 21.92
C GLU A 383 -8.35 -20.22 22.54
N SER A 384 -8.17 -21.32 21.81
CA SER A 384 -7.46 -22.52 22.28
C SER A 384 -5.97 -22.54 21.94
N LYS A 385 -5.52 -21.74 20.99
CA LYS A 385 -4.11 -21.58 20.66
C LYS A 385 -3.51 -20.52 21.55
N VAL A 386 -2.71 -20.97 22.53
CA VAL A 386 -1.73 -20.13 23.19
C VAL A 386 -0.97 -19.40 22.10
N GLN A 387 -1.08 -18.10 22.10
CA GLN A 387 -0.58 -17.20 21.07
C GLN A 387 0.85 -17.59 20.67
N ASP A 388 1.08 -17.62 19.37
CA ASP A 388 2.43 -17.70 18.85
C ASP A 388 3.27 -16.62 19.55
N GLN A 389 4.30 -17.01 20.29
CA GLN A 389 5.22 -16.08 20.96
C GLN A 389 5.84 -15.05 20.00
N LYS A 390 5.77 -15.30 18.67
CA LYS A 390 6.07 -14.33 17.63
C LYS A 390 5.08 -13.16 17.56
N ALA A 391 3.80 -13.38 17.88
CA ALA A 391 2.83 -12.28 17.95
C ALA A 391 3.09 -11.38 19.16
N GLU A 392 3.47 -11.95 20.31
CA GLU A 392 3.85 -11.17 21.49
C GLU A 392 5.10 -10.30 21.27
N SER A 393 6.06 -10.76 20.47
CA SER A 393 7.24 -9.94 20.13
C SER A 393 6.93 -8.73 19.23
N LEU A 394 5.74 -8.69 18.59
CA LEU A 394 5.22 -7.58 17.80
C LEU A 394 4.35 -6.63 18.63
N ILE A 395 3.99 -6.99 19.85
CA ILE A 395 3.34 -6.10 20.84
C ILE A 395 4.41 -5.17 21.44
N GLN A 396 4.96 -4.29 20.63
CA GLN A 396 5.53 -3.07 21.17
C GLN A 396 4.36 -2.23 21.68
N ASP A 397 4.58 -1.41 22.71
CA ASP A 397 3.58 -0.48 23.32
C ASP A 397 2.91 0.47 22.32
N TYR A 398 2.36 -0.09 21.24
CA TYR A 398 1.65 0.67 20.21
C TYR A 398 0.20 0.82 20.65
N LYS A 399 -0.17 2.08 20.93
CA LYS A 399 -1.52 2.44 21.37
C LYS A 399 -2.13 3.41 20.38
N ILE A 400 -3.42 3.23 20.15
CA ILE A 400 -4.23 4.08 19.27
C ILE A 400 -5.52 4.48 19.98
N GLU A 401 -6.24 5.48 19.43
CA GLU A 401 -7.52 5.91 19.97
C GLU A 401 -8.54 4.77 19.95
N GLY A 402 -9.20 4.54 21.09
CA GLY A 402 -10.21 3.51 21.24
C GLY A 402 -11.61 3.94 20.81
N TYR A 403 -12.48 2.96 20.56
CA TYR A 403 -13.90 3.18 20.19
C TYR A 403 -14.62 4.09 21.19
N TYR A 404 -14.46 3.90 22.48
CA TYR A 404 -15.07 4.72 23.53
C TYR A 404 -14.18 5.89 23.99
N GLY A 405 -13.17 6.25 23.22
CA GLY A 405 -12.13 7.19 23.63
C GLY A 405 -11.02 6.51 24.46
N GLY A 406 -10.03 7.30 24.90
CA GLY A 406 -8.84 6.77 25.56
C GLY A 406 -7.93 6.04 24.56
N LEU A 407 -7.00 5.24 25.09
CA LEU A 407 -6.02 4.50 24.30
C LEU A 407 -6.21 2.99 24.48
N VAL A 408 -6.19 2.25 23.36
CA VAL A 408 -6.23 0.79 23.31
C VAL A 408 -4.94 0.24 22.72
N SER A 409 -4.52 -0.95 23.17
CA SER A 409 -3.33 -1.63 22.66
C SER A 409 -3.65 -2.33 21.34
N THR A 410 -2.75 -2.17 20.35
CA THR A 410 -2.89 -2.74 19.01
C THR A 410 -1.54 -3.21 18.49
N THR A 411 -1.52 -3.77 17.27
CA THR A 411 -0.29 -4.11 16.54
C THR A 411 -0.10 -3.17 15.35
N TYR A 412 1.12 -3.09 14.82
CA TYR A 412 1.38 -2.33 13.59
C TYR A 412 0.59 -2.88 12.40
N ILE A 413 0.37 -4.21 12.34
CA ILE A 413 -0.41 -4.86 11.29
C ILE A 413 -1.87 -4.42 11.36
N TRP A 414 -2.48 -4.43 12.56
CA TRP A 414 -3.85 -3.96 12.73
C TRP A 414 -3.97 -2.44 12.49
N GLY A 415 -2.96 -1.67 12.88
CA GLY A 415 -2.90 -0.24 12.53
C GLY A 415 -2.86 -0.01 11.01
N TYR A 416 -2.11 -0.84 10.28
CA TYR A 416 -2.09 -0.83 8.81
C TYR A 416 -3.46 -1.22 8.21
N PHE A 417 -4.11 -2.25 8.75
CA PHE A 417 -5.47 -2.64 8.34
C PHE A 417 -6.47 -1.51 8.58
N LYS A 418 -6.40 -0.85 9.75
CA LYS A 418 -7.23 0.31 10.07
C LYS A 418 -7.07 1.44 9.04
N GLN A 419 -5.84 1.79 8.69
CA GLN A 419 -5.55 2.82 7.69
C GLN A 419 -6.16 2.50 6.32
N TRP A 420 -6.21 1.23 5.93
CA TRP A 420 -6.83 0.82 4.68
C TRP A 420 -8.34 1.12 4.69
N PHE A 421 -9.08 0.77 5.76
CA PHE A 421 -10.50 1.11 5.90
C PHE A 421 -10.71 2.62 5.81
N GLU A 422 -9.94 3.39 6.58
CA GLU A 422 -10.05 4.85 6.63
C GLU A 422 -9.80 5.48 5.25
N ALA A 423 -8.82 4.98 4.51
CA ALA A 423 -8.54 5.43 3.15
C ALA A 423 -9.70 5.11 2.19
N GLN A 424 -10.28 3.91 2.22
CA GLN A 424 -11.42 3.57 1.38
C GLN A 424 -12.65 4.42 1.72
N ILE A 425 -12.95 4.58 2.99
CA ILE A 425 -14.11 5.36 3.45
C ILE A 425 -13.99 6.82 3.02
N SER A 426 -12.83 7.43 3.24
CA SER A 426 -12.57 8.83 2.90
C SER A 426 -12.54 9.08 1.39
N ASN A 427 -11.80 8.26 0.64
CA ASN A 427 -11.61 8.46 -0.80
C ASN A 427 -12.91 8.26 -1.60
N GLN A 428 -13.76 7.34 -1.18
CA GLN A 428 -15.01 7.02 -1.85
C GLN A 428 -16.24 7.66 -1.18
N GLN A 429 -16.03 8.44 -0.11
CA GLN A 429 -17.09 9.12 0.65
C GLN A 429 -18.22 8.17 1.09
N LEU A 430 -17.84 7.00 1.62
CA LEU A 430 -18.78 5.95 2.00
C LEU A 430 -19.51 6.29 3.30
N PHE A 431 -20.77 5.90 3.38
CA PHE A 431 -21.51 5.92 4.64
C PHE A 431 -21.27 4.61 5.39
N VAL A 432 -20.42 4.68 6.42
CA VAL A 432 -20.01 3.51 7.22
C VAL A 432 -20.36 3.72 8.69
N ILE A 433 -20.98 2.70 9.28
CA ILE A 433 -21.31 2.66 10.71
C ILE A 433 -20.37 1.66 11.39
N ASN A 434 -19.63 2.13 12.39
CA ASN A 434 -18.85 1.26 13.25
C ASN A 434 -19.72 0.82 14.44
N ALA A 435 -20.29 -0.38 14.33
CA ALA A 435 -21.12 -1.02 15.37
C ALA A 435 -20.35 -2.11 16.13
N THR A 436 -19.02 -2.01 16.16
CA THR A 436 -18.12 -2.96 16.83
C THR A 436 -18.30 -2.94 18.36
N GLU A 437 -18.60 -1.77 18.94
CA GLU A 437 -18.78 -1.57 20.39
C GLU A 437 -17.56 -1.99 21.22
N GLY A 438 -16.36 -1.75 20.66
CA GLY A 438 -15.06 -2.03 21.26
C GLY A 438 -13.90 -1.79 20.31
N GLY A 439 -12.68 -2.07 20.78
CA GLY A 439 -11.47 -1.97 19.97
C GLY A 439 -11.06 -0.54 19.60
N ALA A 440 -10.41 -0.40 18.45
CA ALA A 440 -9.90 0.85 17.92
C ALA A 440 -11.01 1.70 17.30
N LYS A 441 -10.89 3.02 17.41
CA LYS A 441 -11.71 3.95 16.64
C LYS A 441 -11.26 3.96 15.19
N ILE A 442 -12.19 3.73 14.28
CA ILE A 442 -11.97 3.86 12.84
C ILE A 442 -12.47 5.23 12.41
N SER A 443 -11.58 6.06 11.87
CA SER A 443 -11.92 7.43 11.44
C SER A 443 -12.93 7.41 10.27
N PHE A 444 -13.66 8.51 10.09
CA PHE A 444 -14.69 8.68 9.06
C PHE A 444 -15.90 7.74 9.17
N THR A 445 -16.05 7.02 10.30
CA THR A 445 -17.24 6.21 10.59
C THR A 445 -18.17 6.87 11.59
N VAL A 446 -19.46 6.53 11.52
CA VAL A 446 -20.42 6.86 12.56
C VAL A 446 -20.42 5.74 13.60
N GLN A 447 -20.08 6.04 14.85
CA GLN A 447 -20.13 5.06 15.94
C GLN A 447 -21.55 4.94 16.48
N LYS A 448 -22.12 3.72 16.41
CA LYS A 448 -23.48 3.45 16.87
C LYS A 448 -23.61 2.01 17.34
N PRO A 449 -24.30 1.70 18.46
CA PRO A 449 -24.53 0.32 18.89
C PRO A 449 -25.23 -0.52 17.82
N LEU A 450 -24.87 -1.82 17.71
CA LEU A 450 -25.41 -2.71 16.68
C LEU A 450 -26.94 -2.80 16.75
N LYS A 451 -27.51 -2.93 17.95
CA LYS A 451 -28.94 -2.97 18.15
C LYS A 451 -29.67 -1.76 17.54
N GLU A 452 -29.21 -0.56 17.87
CA GLU A 452 -29.78 0.68 17.33
C GLU A 452 -29.58 0.82 15.84
N THR A 453 -28.42 0.33 15.33
CA THR A 453 -28.10 0.35 13.91
C THR A 453 -29.08 -0.52 13.13
N ILE A 454 -29.34 -1.75 13.59
CA ILE A 454 -30.34 -2.65 13.00
C ILE A 454 -31.72 -2.05 13.03
N ASP A 455 -32.13 -1.47 14.19
CA ASP A 455 -33.42 -0.83 14.35
C ASP A 455 -33.62 0.39 13.45
N THR A 456 -32.53 0.99 12.97
CA THR A 456 -32.59 2.20 12.12
C THR A 456 -32.49 1.86 10.63
N TYR A 457 -31.63 0.92 10.27
CA TYR A 457 -31.21 0.73 8.87
C TYR A 457 -31.56 -0.64 8.26
N CYS A 458 -32.01 -1.61 9.09
CA CYS A 458 -32.38 -2.95 8.61
C CYS A 458 -33.90 -3.16 8.80
N LEU A 459 -34.72 -2.28 8.22
CA LEU A 459 -36.17 -2.29 8.42
C LEU A 459 -36.92 -3.16 7.42
N GLU A 460 -36.53 -3.06 6.15
CA GLU A 460 -37.20 -3.73 5.03
C GLU A 460 -36.51 -5.06 4.69
N GLU A 461 -37.29 -5.99 4.22
CA GLU A 461 -36.72 -7.21 3.62
C GLU A 461 -35.98 -6.89 2.33
N ILE A 462 -34.87 -7.59 2.10
CA ILE A 462 -34.07 -7.53 0.86
C ILE A 462 -34.30 -8.81 0.04
N ASP A 463 -34.02 -8.73 -1.25
CA ASP A 463 -34.01 -9.91 -2.12
C ASP A 463 -33.02 -10.96 -1.59
N SER A 464 -33.41 -12.24 -1.67
CA SER A 464 -32.56 -13.34 -1.22
C SER A 464 -31.23 -13.33 -1.96
N VAL A 465 -30.13 -13.23 -1.20
CA VAL A 465 -28.77 -13.24 -1.74
C VAL A 465 -28.49 -14.57 -2.44
N GLU A 466 -28.83 -15.69 -1.83
CA GLU A 466 -28.68 -17.02 -2.42
C GLU A 466 -29.37 -17.13 -3.79
N ARG A 467 -30.64 -16.73 -3.88
CA ARG A 467 -31.39 -16.76 -5.14
C ARG A 467 -30.76 -15.87 -6.19
N MET A 468 -30.32 -14.68 -5.80
CA MET A 468 -29.69 -13.73 -6.70
C MET A 468 -28.36 -14.30 -7.22
N VAL A 469 -27.49 -14.83 -6.36
CA VAL A 469 -26.21 -15.44 -6.77
C VAL A 469 -26.41 -16.62 -7.72
N LYS A 470 -27.42 -17.47 -7.49
CA LYS A 470 -27.75 -18.58 -8.40
C LYS A 470 -28.13 -18.12 -9.81
N THR A 471 -28.60 -16.89 -10.00
CA THR A 471 -28.93 -16.32 -11.33
C THR A 471 -27.71 -15.75 -12.08
N ILE A 472 -26.59 -15.58 -11.42
CA ILE A 472 -25.37 -15.03 -12.02
C ILE A 472 -24.70 -16.09 -12.90
N ASN A 473 -24.24 -15.68 -14.08
CA ASN A 473 -23.45 -16.53 -14.96
C ASN A 473 -22.01 -16.67 -14.46
N THR A 474 -21.32 -17.67 -14.97
CA THR A 474 -19.85 -17.79 -14.78
C THR A 474 -19.10 -16.79 -15.65
N TYR A 475 -17.78 -16.66 -15.43
CA TYR A 475 -16.92 -15.71 -16.17
C TYR A 475 -16.87 -15.93 -17.69
N GLY A 476 -17.29 -17.09 -18.21
CA GLY A 476 -17.28 -17.39 -19.66
C GLY A 476 -15.88 -17.42 -20.27
N ILE A 477 -14.88 -17.90 -19.53
CA ILE A 477 -13.48 -17.97 -19.95
C ILE A 477 -13.34 -18.90 -21.15
N ASN A 478 -12.68 -18.43 -22.23
CA ASN A 478 -12.34 -19.24 -23.39
C ASN A 478 -11.02 -19.99 -23.13
N ILE A 479 -11.09 -21.29 -22.94
CA ILE A 479 -9.92 -22.15 -22.66
C ILE A 479 -8.89 -22.10 -23.79
N GLY A 480 -9.32 -22.08 -25.07
CA GLY A 480 -8.40 -21.98 -26.21
C GLY A 480 -7.58 -20.69 -26.20
N ASP A 481 -8.26 -19.56 -26.00
CA ASP A 481 -7.59 -18.25 -25.92
C ASP A 481 -6.63 -18.18 -24.74
N MET A 482 -7.02 -18.70 -23.58
CA MET A 482 -6.18 -18.78 -22.39
C MET A 482 -4.92 -19.61 -22.65
N LYS A 483 -5.07 -20.79 -23.26
CA LYS A 483 -3.96 -21.68 -23.65
C LYS A 483 -2.98 -20.97 -24.56
N ASP A 484 -3.46 -20.32 -25.62
CA ASP A 484 -2.63 -19.58 -26.56
C ASP A 484 -1.88 -18.42 -25.89
N ALA A 485 -2.52 -17.74 -24.94
CA ALA A 485 -1.90 -16.69 -24.15
C ALA A 485 -0.77 -17.23 -23.25
N LEU A 486 -0.99 -18.35 -22.56
CA LEU A 486 0.01 -18.99 -21.71
C LEU A 486 1.23 -19.51 -22.51
N TYR A 487 1.06 -20.02 -23.72
CA TYR A 487 2.17 -20.38 -24.59
C TYR A 487 3.02 -19.17 -25.00
N LYS A 488 2.40 -18.02 -25.27
CA LYS A 488 3.13 -16.78 -25.56
C LYS A 488 3.94 -16.30 -24.37
N GLU A 489 3.39 -16.44 -23.16
CA GLU A 489 4.10 -16.12 -21.94
C GLU A 489 5.31 -17.04 -21.73
N LEU A 490 5.20 -18.34 -21.99
CA LEU A 490 6.33 -19.27 -21.92
C LEU A 490 7.47 -18.88 -22.87
N ASP A 491 7.17 -18.53 -24.10
CA ASP A 491 8.16 -18.05 -25.07
C ASP A 491 8.86 -16.76 -24.59
N TYR A 492 8.07 -15.82 -24.04
CA TYR A 492 8.60 -14.61 -23.43
C TYR A 492 9.55 -14.92 -22.25
N PHE A 493 9.14 -15.76 -21.31
CA PHE A 493 9.93 -16.10 -20.12
C PHE A 493 11.22 -16.84 -20.50
N SER A 494 11.15 -17.79 -21.45
CA SER A 494 12.34 -18.50 -21.95
C SER A 494 13.35 -17.52 -22.53
N THR A 495 12.92 -16.61 -23.40
CA THR A 495 13.76 -15.56 -24.00
C THR A 495 14.36 -14.64 -22.93
N PHE A 496 13.54 -14.24 -21.94
CA PHE A 496 13.99 -13.37 -20.86
C PHE A 496 15.03 -14.05 -19.96
N LYS A 497 14.84 -15.33 -19.65
CA LYS A 497 15.77 -16.16 -18.87
C LYS A 497 17.13 -16.31 -19.58
N GLU A 498 17.14 -16.54 -20.89
CA GLU A 498 18.37 -16.58 -21.69
C GLU A 498 19.14 -15.26 -21.57
N LYS A 499 18.47 -14.12 -21.73
CA LYS A 499 19.09 -12.78 -21.57
C LYS A 499 19.69 -12.58 -20.18
N CYS A 500 18.99 -13.02 -19.13
CA CYS A 500 19.49 -12.94 -17.75
C CYS A 500 20.73 -13.81 -17.56
N THR A 501 20.72 -15.02 -18.11
CA THR A 501 21.83 -15.99 -18.03
C THR A 501 23.07 -15.49 -18.76
N ASP A 502 22.93 -14.95 -19.96
CA ASP A 502 24.01 -14.37 -20.73
C ASP A 502 24.64 -13.16 -20.02
N GLN A 503 23.79 -12.28 -19.47
CA GLN A 503 24.26 -11.13 -18.69
C GLN A 503 25.00 -11.58 -17.42
N LEU A 504 24.48 -12.58 -16.70
CA LEU A 504 25.13 -13.14 -15.52
C LEU A 504 26.52 -13.71 -15.86
N LYS A 505 26.63 -14.44 -16.97
CA LYS A 505 27.90 -14.97 -17.47
C LYS A 505 28.88 -13.83 -17.77
N SER A 506 28.44 -12.83 -18.54
CA SER A 506 29.27 -11.66 -18.89
C SER A 506 29.78 -10.93 -17.65
N ILE A 507 28.94 -10.75 -16.63
CA ILE A 507 29.32 -10.09 -15.38
C ILE A 507 30.31 -10.95 -14.58
N LYS A 508 30.10 -12.27 -14.49
CA LYS A 508 31.01 -13.16 -13.78
C LYS A 508 32.41 -13.15 -14.40
N GLU A 509 32.54 -13.07 -15.72
CA GLU A 509 33.79 -13.02 -16.48
C GLU A 509 34.55 -11.70 -16.34
N LEU A 510 33.95 -10.63 -15.80
CA LEU A 510 34.64 -9.35 -15.56
C LEU A 510 35.77 -9.53 -14.53
N LYS A 511 37.03 -9.49 -15.02
CA LYS A 511 38.25 -9.58 -14.20
C LYS A 511 38.68 -8.17 -13.78
N ILE A 512 38.18 -7.68 -12.66
CA ILE A 512 38.48 -6.37 -12.03
C ILE A 512 39.21 -6.59 -10.72
N ASN A 513 40.26 -5.78 -10.49
CA ASN A 513 40.99 -5.70 -9.24
C ASN A 513 41.39 -4.25 -8.95
N TYR A 514 41.95 -3.98 -7.78
CA TYR A 514 42.33 -2.62 -7.35
C TYR A 514 43.40 -1.95 -8.21
N SER A 515 44.18 -2.72 -8.98
CA SER A 515 45.21 -2.23 -9.94
C SER A 515 44.68 -2.08 -11.37
N SER A 516 43.37 -2.30 -11.60
CA SER A 516 42.78 -2.16 -12.94
C SER A 516 42.84 -0.73 -13.45
N SER A 517 43.26 -0.56 -14.72
CA SER A 517 43.35 0.75 -15.37
C SER A 517 41.97 1.40 -15.52
N GLN A 518 41.92 2.74 -15.58
CA GLN A 518 40.68 3.50 -15.76
C GLN A 518 39.88 3.08 -17.01
N LYS A 519 40.59 2.77 -18.12
CA LYS A 519 39.97 2.25 -19.34
C LYS A 519 39.24 0.92 -19.10
N LYS A 520 39.84 0.02 -18.30
CA LYS A 520 39.24 -1.28 -17.94
C LYS A 520 38.04 -1.09 -17.02
N LEU A 521 38.10 -0.17 -16.05
CA LEU A 521 37.00 0.18 -15.16
C LEU A 521 35.81 0.76 -15.93
N THR A 522 36.06 1.67 -16.88
CA THR A 522 35.00 2.24 -17.73
C THR A 522 34.32 1.19 -18.59
N LYS A 523 35.10 0.22 -19.16
CA LYS A 523 34.52 -0.90 -19.91
C LYS A 523 33.63 -1.79 -19.03
N ALA A 524 34.07 -2.06 -17.79
CA ALA A 524 33.31 -2.86 -16.86
C ALA A 524 31.98 -2.18 -16.46
N ILE A 525 31.96 -0.86 -16.25
CA ILE A 525 30.71 -0.11 -15.99
C ILE A 525 29.74 -0.24 -17.15
N LYS A 526 30.21 -0.09 -18.40
CA LYS A 526 29.34 -0.24 -19.58
C LYS A 526 28.72 -1.64 -19.66
N GLU A 527 29.48 -2.67 -19.27
CA GLU A 527 28.94 -4.03 -19.21
C GLU A 527 27.90 -4.19 -18.11
N LEU A 528 28.17 -3.67 -16.91
CA LEU A 528 27.20 -3.67 -15.80
C LEU A 528 25.92 -2.89 -16.14
N GLN A 529 26.01 -1.79 -16.89
CA GLN A 529 24.84 -0.99 -17.29
C GLN A 529 23.85 -1.74 -18.19
N LYS A 530 24.28 -2.82 -18.88
CA LYS A 530 23.37 -3.65 -19.68
C LYS A 530 22.27 -4.29 -18.84
N SER A 531 22.51 -4.55 -17.56
CA SER A 531 21.49 -5.07 -16.65
C SER A 531 20.33 -4.09 -16.41
N ASN A 532 20.46 -2.81 -16.77
CA ASN A 532 19.35 -1.86 -16.72
C ASN A 532 18.20 -2.28 -17.66
N TYR A 533 18.53 -2.95 -18.78
CA TYR A 533 17.51 -3.50 -19.67
C TYR A 533 16.70 -4.59 -18.94
N ILE A 534 17.37 -5.52 -18.26
CA ILE A 534 16.70 -6.59 -17.49
C ILE A 534 15.82 -5.99 -16.40
N MET A 535 16.31 -5.00 -15.67
CA MET A 535 15.53 -4.30 -14.65
C MET A 535 14.27 -3.63 -15.24
N ASN A 536 14.41 -2.98 -16.40
CA ASN A 536 13.26 -2.36 -17.06
C ASN A 536 12.22 -3.39 -17.52
N GLU A 537 12.65 -4.55 -18.02
CA GLU A 537 11.73 -5.64 -18.37
C GLU A 537 10.99 -6.17 -17.14
N ILE A 538 11.70 -6.38 -16.01
CA ILE A 538 11.05 -6.79 -14.74
C ILE A 538 9.99 -5.77 -14.31
N ILE A 539 10.29 -4.47 -14.37
CA ILE A 539 9.36 -3.42 -13.94
C ILE A 539 8.14 -3.32 -14.86
N ARG A 540 8.32 -3.56 -16.16
CA ARG A 540 7.25 -3.44 -17.16
C ARG A 540 6.31 -4.64 -17.20
N HIS A 541 6.82 -5.83 -16.96
CA HIS A 541 6.03 -7.05 -17.02
C HIS A 541 5.33 -7.31 -15.69
N ASP A 542 4.01 -7.32 -15.66
CA ASP A 542 3.21 -7.37 -14.45
C ASP A 542 3.55 -8.56 -13.54
N LEU A 543 3.69 -9.77 -14.10
CA LEU A 543 4.00 -10.97 -13.31
C LEU A 543 5.42 -10.93 -12.76
N LEU A 544 6.42 -10.51 -13.55
CA LEU A 544 7.80 -10.36 -13.08
C LEU A 544 7.88 -9.29 -11.99
N ARG A 545 7.22 -8.15 -12.19
CA ARG A 545 7.18 -7.06 -11.22
C ARG A 545 6.59 -7.51 -9.89
N HIS A 546 5.53 -8.33 -9.92
CA HIS A 546 4.89 -8.85 -8.72
C HIS A 546 5.83 -9.78 -7.96
N ASN A 547 6.37 -10.80 -8.61
CA ASN A 547 7.16 -11.85 -7.95
C ASN A 547 8.58 -11.39 -7.57
N LEU A 548 9.15 -10.42 -8.30
CA LEU A 548 10.52 -9.93 -8.08
C LEU A 548 10.57 -8.57 -7.36
N GLN A 549 9.45 -8.04 -6.84
CA GLN A 549 9.42 -6.71 -6.23
C GLN A 549 10.43 -6.54 -5.09
N SER A 550 10.60 -7.53 -4.23
CA SER A 550 11.57 -7.49 -3.13
C SER A 550 13.03 -7.45 -3.65
N ILE A 551 13.33 -8.16 -4.73
CA ILE A 551 14.64 -8.15 -5.40
C ILE A 551 14.89 -6.79 -6.06
N VAL A 552 13.89 -6.25 -6.78
CA VAL A 552 13.98 -4.93 -7.42
C VAL A 552 14.30 -3.85 -6.39
N VAL A 553 13.54 -3.80 -5.31
CA VAL A 553 13.73 -2.77 -4.29
C VAL A 553 15.06 -2.93 -3.58
N LYS A 554 15.44 -4.17 -3.22
CA LYS A 554 16.75 -4.43 -2.62
C LYS A 554 17.89 -4.04 -3.56
N PHE A 555 17.79 -4.39 -4.84
CA PHE A 555 18.76 -3.98 -5.84
C PHE A 555 18.90 -2.46 -5.92
N LEU A 556 17.77 -1.74 -5.99
CA LEU A 556 17.75 -0.29 -6.06
C LEU A 556 18.35 0.35 -4.79
N TRP A 557 18.06 -0.18 -3.61
CA TRP A 557 18.68 0.29 -2.37
C TRP A 557 20.20 0.09 -2.37
N ASP A 558 20.67 -1.08 -2.77
CA ASP A 558 22.09 -1.43 -2.72
C ASP A 558 22.88 -0.66 -3.78
N ILE A 559 22.33 -0.49 -5.00
CA ILE A 559 22.98 0.25 -6.08
C ILE A 559 23.05 1.75 -5.81
N ASN A 560 21.97 2.35 -5.27
CA ASN A 560 21.94 3.75 -4.87
C ASN A 560 22.81 4.05 -3.64
N GLY A 561 23.16 3.02 -2.86
CA GLY A 561 24.11 3.12 -1.75
C GLY A 561 25.59 3.17 -2.20
N ILE A 562 25.88 2.99 -3.51
CA ILE A 562 27.23 3.11 -4.06
C ILE A 562 27.52 4.57 -4.41
N GLU A 563 28.71 5.05 -4.05
CA GLU A 563 29.18 6.36 -4.49
C GLU A 563 29.35 6.42 -6.02
N GLN A 564 28.94 7.52 -6.63
CA GLN A 564 29.00 7.72 -8.09
C GLN A 564 30.43 8.06 -8.56
N VAL A 565 31.41 7.28 -8.11
CA VAL A 565 32.82 7.42 -8.49
C VAL A 565 33.30 6.16 -9.18
N ILE A 566 33.94 6.32 -10.33
CA ILE A 566 34.50 5.20 -11.10
C ILE A 566 35.81 4.75 -10.46
N ASN A 567 35.73 3.76 -9.59
CA ASN A 567 36.87 3.09 -8.97
C ASN A 567 36.63 1.59 -8.85
N ALA A 568 37.71 0.81 -8.62
CA ALA A 568 37.61 -0.64 -8.53
C ALA A 568 36.68 -1.13 -7.41
N LYS A 569 36.70 -0.47 -6.25
CA LYS A 569 35.84 -0.80 -5.09
C LYS A 569 34.36 -0.74 -5.45
N ASN A 570 33.94 0.37 -6.07
CA ASN A 570 32.54 0.59 -6.44
C ASN A 570 32.08 -0.36 -7.55
N ILE A 571 32.95 -0.67 -8.51
CA ILE A 571 32.66 -1.63 -9.59
C ILE A 571 32.53 -3.05 -9.06
N LEU A 572 33.42 -3.48 -8.15
CA LEU A 572 33.34 -4.80 -7.54
C LEU A 572 32.05 -4.94 -6.70
N LYS A 573 31.70 -3.91 -5.94
CA LYS A 573 30.43 -3.87 -5.18
C LYS A 573 29.22 -3.91 -6.12
N ASN A 574 29.22 -3.14 -7.21
CA ASN A 574 28.15 -3.16 -8.20
C ASN A 574 28.03 -4.55 -8.86
N LYS A 575 29.16 -5.16 -9.26
CA LYS A 575 29.20 -6.53 -9.77
C LYS A 575 28.52 -7.52 -8.82
N GLU A 576 28.84 -7.46 -7.54
CA GLU A 576 28.24 -8.34 -6.52
C GLU A 576 26.72 -8.13 -6.40
N ILE A 577 26.25 -6.86 -6.37
CA ILE A 577 24.84 -6.51 -6.28
C ILE A 577 24.06 -7.07 -7.48
N GLN A 578 24.63 -6.95 -8.69
CA GLN A 578 23.97 -7.45 -9.90
C GLN A 578 23.90 -8.97 -9.95
N ILE A 579 24.94 -9.66 -9.50
CA ILE A 579 24.91 -11.14 -9.38
C ILE A 579 23.83 -11.56 -8.39
N LYS A 580 23.70 -10.87 -7.25
CA LYS A 580 22.66 -11.11 -6.25
C LYS A 580 21.24 -10.82 -6.75
N MET A 581 21.08 -9.99 -7.77
CA MET A 581 19.81 -9.76 -8.44
C MET A 581 19.52 -10.84 -9.50
N LEU A 582 20.49 -11.12 -10.37
CA LEU A 582 20.27 -11.98 -11.54
C LEU A 582 20.04 -13.46 -11.17
N ILE A 583 20.73 -13.99 -10.16
CA ILE A 583 20.56 -15.40 -9.77
C ILE A 583 19.12 -15.69 -9.31
N PRO A 584 18.55 -15.00 -8.31
CA PRO A 584 17.16 -15.26 -7.90
C PRO A 584 16.14 -14.90 -8.99
N THR A 585 16.44 -13.95 -9.88
CA THR A 585 15.59 -13.66 -11.04
C THR A 585 15.49 -14.86 -11.97
N ILE A 586 16.60 -15.50 -12.32
CA ILE A 586 16.64 -16.70 -13.17
C ILE A 586 15.84 -17.83 -12.52
N VAL A 587 16.07 -18.10 -11.24
CA VAL A 587 15.35 -19.16 -10.49
C VAL A 587 13.85 -18.89 -10.44
N CYS A 588 13.46 -17.65 -10.19
CA CYS A 588 12.04 -17.27 -10.16
C CYS A 588 11.38 -17.52 -11.53
N VAL A 589 12.04 -17.13 -12.62
CA VAL A 589 11.50 -17.34 -13.98
C VAL A 589 11.40 -18.82 -14.32
N GLU A 590 12.36 -19.65 -13.94
CA GLU A 590 12.29 -21.11 -14.10
C GLU A 590 11.05 -21.70 -13.39
N GLN A 591 10.78 -21.28 -12.17
CA GLN A 591 9.61 -21.75 -11.43
C GLN A 591 8.29 -21.27 -12.06
N ILE A 592 8.24 -20.04 -12.58
CA ILE A 592 7.07 -19.53 -13.33
C ILE A 592 6.83 -20.39 -14.57
N GLU A 593 7.87 -20.71 -15.35
CA GLU A 593 7.76 -21.60 -16.53
C GLU A 593 7.23 -22.98 -16.13
N ASP A 594 7.75 -23.56 -15.05
CA ASP A 594 7.32 -24.86 -14.56
C ASP A 594 5.83 -24.85 -14.17
N TYR A 595 5.36 -23.85 -13.42
CA TYR A 595 3.95 -23.75 -13.03
C TYR A 595 3.01 -23.57 -14.24
N ILE A 596 3.39 -22.75 -15.23
CA ILE A 596 2.60 -22.59 -16.45
C ILE A 596 2.55 -23.92 -17.23
N ASN A 597 3.68 -24.62 -17.36
CA ASN A 597 3.73 -25.92 -18.02
C ASN A 597 2.87 -26.97 -17.32
N ASP A 598 2.87 -26.99 -15.98
CA ASP A 598 2.04 -27.91 -15.20
C ASP A 598 0.55 -27.66 -15.44
N VAL A 599 0.13 -26.41 -15.50
CA VAL A 599 -1.26 -26.04 -15.81
C VAL A 599 -1.65 -26.45 -17.22
N LEU A 600 -0.82 -26.15 -18.22
CA LEU A 600 -1.07 -26.55 -19.61
C LEU A 600 -1.16 -28.06 -19.81
N LYS A 601 -0.44 -28.83 -19.00
CA LYS A 601 -0.43 -30.30 -19.05
C LYS A 601 -1.60 -30.94 -18.32
N ASN A 602 -2.00 -30.38 -17.17
CA ASN A 602 -2.92 -31.06 -16.24
C ASN A 602 -4.37 -30.54 -16.31
N TYR A 603 -4.58 -29.30 -16.72
CA TYR A 603 -5.90 -28.64 -16.63
C TYR A 603 -6.41 -28.07 -17.94
N ILE A 604 -5.58 -27.95 -18.96
CA ILE A 604 -5.88 -27.38 -20.27
C ILE A 604 -5.40 -28.34 -21.38
#